data_a662d3195efa2d4421876a24e5aac2f7
#
_entry.id   a662d3195efa2d4421876a24e5aac2f7
#
_cell.length_a   1.000
_cell.length_b   1.000
_cell.length_c   1.000
_cell.angle_alpha   90.00
_cell.angle_beta   90.00
_cell.angle_gamma   90.00
#
_symmetry.space_group_name_H-M   'P 1'
#
loop_
_entity.id
_entity.type
_entity.pdbx_description
1 polymer ?
#
loop_
_entity_poly.entity_id
_entity_poly.type
_entity_poly.pdbx_seq_one_letter_code
_entity_poly.pdbx_strand_id
1 'polypeptide(L)'
;MIGRWHGLIIDCPDPGALAGFYQELLGMDRVYEEGDWVVIGDAPDRPGVAFQRVAEFTPPHWPDPAHPQQMHLDVRVDDIEQAEPRVLALGASPLPGGGKTFRVYADPVGHPFCLVWQVTG
;
A
#
# COMPACT_ATOMS: atom_id res chain seq x y z
N MET A 1 -7.53 -25.94 -9.64
CA MET A 1 -6.66 -24.86 -9.14
C MET A 1 -5.19 -25.28 -9.30
N ILE A 2 -4.35 -24.41 -9.81
CA ILE A 2 -2.92 -24.73 -9.99
C ILE A 2 -2.11 -24.32 -8.76
N GLY A 3 -2.44 -23.20 -8.16
CA GLY A 3 -1.73 -22.68 -7.00
C GLY A 3 -2.64 -21.89 -6.09
N ARG A 4 -2.06 -21.32 -5.02
CA ARG A 4 -2.77 -20.50 -4.05
C ARG A 4 -2.17 -19.11 -4.01
N TRP A 5 -3.01 -18.13 -3.78
CA TRP A 5 -2.56 -16.75 -3.53
C TRP A 5 -1.62 -16.73 -2.32
N HIS A 6 -0.42 -16.18 -2.49
CA HIS A 6 0.57 -16.10 -1.41
C HIS A 6 0.74 -14.69 -0.87
N GLY A 7 0.75 -13.69 -1.72
CA GLY A 7 0.89 -12.32 -1.28
C GLY A 7 1.24 -11.35 -2.40
N LEU A 8 1.27 -10.08 -2.05
CA LEU A 8 1.66 -8.98 -2.92
C LEU A 8 3.04 -8.49 -2.48
N ILE A 9 3.93 -8.24 -3.43
CA ILE A 9 5.27 -7.70 -3.16
C ILE A 9 5.33 -6.26 -3.66
N ILE A 10 5.79 -5.35 -2.81
CA ILE A 10 5.94 -3.93 -3.11
C ILE A 10 7.43 -3.58 -3.06
N ASP A 11 7.95 -3.03 -4.15
CA ASP A 11 9.33 -2.58 -4.23
C ASP A 11 9.50 -1.23 -3.52
N CYS A 12 10.62 -1.04 -2.84
CA CYS A 12 10.87 0.20 -2.09
C CYS A 12 12.36 0.34 -1.75
N PRO A 13 12.81 1.55 -1.39
CA PRO A 13 14.19 1.71 -0.93
C PRO A 13 14.42 1.23 0.49
N ASP A 14 13.41 1.28 1.38
CA ASP A 14 13.52 0.87 2.78
C ASP A 14 12.29 0.06 3.20
N PRO A 15 12.40 -1.29 3.15
CA PRO A 15 11.26 -2.15 3.47
C PRO A 15 10.74 -2.01 4.89
N GLY A 16 11.62 -1.80 5.87
CA GLY A 16 11.17 -1.64 7.26
C GLY A 16 10.31 -0.39 7.45
N ALA A 17 10.71 0.73 6.86
CA ALA A 17 9.96 1.97 6.96
C ALA A 17 8.63 1.88 6.24
N LEU A 18 8.60 1.35 5.02
CA LEU A 18 7.36 1.23 4.26
C LEU A 18 6.41 0.22 4.89
N ALA A 19 6.93 -0.90 5.39
CA ALA A 19 6.12 -1.87 6.13
C ALA A 19 5.43 -1.22 7.34
N GLY A 20 6.13 -0.34 8.06
CA GLY A 20 5.54 0.39 9.19
C GLY A 20 4.33 1.25 8.79
N PHE A 21 4.42 1.95 7.65
CA PHE A 21 3.30 2.69 7.10
C PHE A 21 2.08 1.78 6.86
N TYR A 22 2.29 0.66 6.16
CA TYR A 22 1.19 -0.25 5.82
C TYR A 22 0.67 -1.04 7.02
N GLN A 23 1.49 -1.30 8.03
CA GLN A 23 1.02 -1.88 9.28
C GLN A 23 -0.04 -0.99 9.94
N GLU A 24 0.20 0.32 9.99
CA GLU A 24 -0.75 1.27 10.54
C GLU A 24 -1.98 1.41 9.64
N LEU A 25 -1.78 1.47 8.32
CA LEU A 25 -2.89 1.61 7.38
C LEU A 25 -3.82 0.41 7.40
N LEU A 26 -3.27 -0.81 7.42
CA LEU A 26 -4.03 -2.05 7.26
C LEU A 26 -4.33 -2.75 8.58
N GLY A 27 -3.69 -2.35 9.68
CA GLY A 27 -3.86 -3.02 10.96
C GLY A 27 -3.25 -4.42 10.99
N MET A 28 -2.17 -4.65 10.24
CA MET A 28 -1.52 -5.95 10.16
C MET A 28 -0.26 -6.00 11.03
N ASP A 29 0.11 -7.22 11.42
CA ASP A 29 1.33 -7.47 12.18
C ASP A 29 2.51 -7.69 11.25
N ARG A 30 3.71 -7.40 11.75
CA ARG A 30 4.94 -7.77 11.07
C ARG A 30 5.22 -9.23 11.38
N VAL A 31 5.08 -10.09 10.37
CA VAL A 31 5.15 -11.55 10.56
C VAL A 31 6.47 -12.17 10.13
N TYR A 32 7.31 -11.41 9.40
CA TYR A 32 8.62 -11.88 8.96
C TYR A 32 9.49 -10.68 8.63
N GLU A 33 10.77 -10.76 9.00
CA GLU A 33 11.74 -9.72 8.69
C GLU A 33 13.13 -10.33 8.56
N GLU A 34 13.73 -10.21 7.40
CA GLU A 34 15.09 -10.68 7.16
C GLU A 34 15.73 -9.89 6.03
N GLY A 35 16.83 -9.16 6.35
CA GLY A 35 17.59 -8.42 5.34
C GLY A 35 16.74 -7.42 4.57
N ASP A 36 16.66 -7.63 3.27
CA ASP A 36 15.96 -6.75 2.35
C ASP A 36 14.49 -7.09 2.13
N TRP A 37 13.91 -7.85 3.05
CA TRP A 37 12.57 -8.41 2.91
C TRP A 37 11.80 -8.31 4.22
N VAL A 38 10.63 -7.67 4.18
CA VAL A 38 9.74 -7.55 5.35
C VAL A 38 8.33 -7.94 4.91
N VAL A 39 7.65 -8.75 5.72
CA VAL A 39 6.28 -9.18 5.43
C VAL A 39 5.36 -8.76 6.56
N ILE A 40 4.21 -8.21 6.20
CA ILE A 40 3.11 -7.95 7.13
C ILE A 40 1.91 -8.82 6.75
N GLY A 41 1.09 -9.16 7.73
CA GLY A 41 -0.08 -10.01 7.51
C GLY A 41 -0.83 -10.26 8.80
N ASP A 42 -1.88 -11.07 8.71
CA ASP A 42 -2.68 -11.47 9.88
C ASP A 42 -1.99 -12.58 10.68
N ALA A 43 -1.24 -13.44 9.98
CA ALA A 43 -0.49 -14.53 10.58
C ALA A 43 0.61 -14.98 9.62
N PRO A 44 1.69 -15.64 10.13
CA PRO A 44 2.81 -16.07 9.28
C PRO A 44 2.43 -17.07 8.19
N ASP A 45 1.35 -17.81 8.38
CA ASP A 45 0.88 -18.84 7.45
C ASP A 45 -0.26 -18.37 6.54
N ARG A 46 -0.55 -17.07 6.55
CA ARG A 46 -1.58 -16.46 5.71
C ARG A 46 -0.98 -15.54 4.66
N PRO A 47 -1.69 -15.30 3.55
CA PRO A 47 -1.26 -14.31 2.57
C PRO A 47 -1.06 -12.94 3.21
N GLY A 48 -0.02 -12.24 2.79
CA GLY A 48 0.31 -10.94 3.30
C GLY A 48 0.86 -10.02 2.23
N VAL A 49 1.44 -8.91 2.68
CA VAL A 49 2.10 -7.93 1.82
C VAL A 49 3.58 -7.93 2.19
N ALA A 50 4.44 -8.11 1.20
CA ALA A 50 5.89 -8.09 1.40
C ALA A 50 6.46 -6.80 0.82
N PHE A 51 7.55 -6.34 1.44
CA PHE A 51 8.28 -5.16 1.01
C PHE A 51 9.70 -5.57 0.70
N GLN A 52 10.12 -5.34 -0.55
CA GLN A 52 11.43 -5.77 -1.05
C GLN A 52 12.29 -4.55 -1.35
N ARG A 53 13.51 -4.54 -0.81
CA ARG A 53 14.47 -3.50 -1.13
C ARG A 53 14.93 -3.64 -2.58
N VAL A 54 14.90 -2.52 -3.33
CA VAL A 54 15.49 -2.42 -4.64
C VAL A 54 16.52 -1.30 -4.63
N ALA A 55 17.70 -1.55 -5.21
CA ALA A 55 18.84 -0.63 -5.10
C ALA A 55 18.58 0.69 -5.85
N GLU A 56 17.91 0.62 -6.99
CA GLU A 56 17.61 1.80 -7.81
C GLU A 56 16.10 1.92 -7.98
N PHE A 57 15.43 2.34 -6.90
CA PHE A 57 13.99 2.47 -6.91
C PHE A 57 13.55 3.71 -7.68
N THR A 58 12.70 3.50 -8.69
CA THR A 58 12.06 4.56 -9.44
C THR A 58 10.56 4.53 -9.15
N PRO A 59 10.02 5.49 -8.39
CA PRO A 59 8.61 5.47 -8.05
C PRO A 59 7.72 5.78 -9.25
N PRO A 60 6.49 5.26 -9.28
CA PRO A 60 5.51 5.73 -10.24
C PRO A 60 5.11 7.17 -9.93
N HIS A 61 4.67 7.91 -10.95
CA HIS A 61 4.24 9.30 -10.80
C HIS A 61 2.82 9.42 -11.34
N TRP A 62 1.85 9.12 -10.52
CA TRP A 62 0.46 9.21 -10.91
C TRP A 62 0.05 10.67 -11.15
N PRO A 63 -0.66 11.02 -12.22
CA PRO A 63 -1.12 10.16 -13.32
C PRO A 63 -0.25 10.22 -14.59
N ASP A 64 1.05 10.45 -14.46
CA ASP A 64 1.97 10.61 -15.58
C ASP A 64 2.14 9.28 -16.34
N PRO A 65 1.75 9.20 -17.64
CA PRO A 65 1.88 7.96 -18.39
C PRO A 65 3.33 7.54 -18.67
N ALA A 66 4.30 8.44 -18.49
CA ALA A 66 5.72 8.09 -18.60
C ALA A 66 6.23 7.33 -17.37
N HIS A 67 5.54 7.46 -16.23
CA HIS A 67 5.88 6.78 -14.98
C HIS A 67 4.60 6.15 -14.39
N PRO A 68 3.99 5.18 -15.11
CA PRO A 68 2.68 4.66 -14.70
C PRO A 68 2.78 3.74 -13.49
N GLN A 69 1.68 3.69 -12.74
CA GLN A 69 1.47 2.58 -11.83
C GLN A 69 1.23 1.31 -12.64
N GLN A 70 1.57 0.16 -12.05
CA GLN A 70 1.22 -1.14 -12.64
C GLN A 70 0.03 -1.76 -11.89
N MET A 71 -0.05 -1.51 -10.60
CA MET A 71 -1.10 -1.99 -9.71
C MET A 71 -1.28 -1.00 -8.57
N HIS A 72 -2.39 -1.08 -7.88
CA HIS A 72 -2.61 -0.31 -6.65
C HIS A 72 -3.47 -1.10 -5.69
N LEU A 73 -3.42 -0.71 -4.41
CA LEU A 73 -4.26 -1.27 -3.37
C LEU A 73 -5.51 -0.41 -3.21
N ASP A 74 -6.66 -1.05 -3.01
CA ASP A 74 -7.86 -0.40 -2.50
C ASP A 74 -8.02 -0.78 -1.03
N VAL A 75 -8.13 0.21 -0.18
CA VAL A 75 -8.28 0.03 1.26
C VAL A 75 -9.64 0.57 1.67
N ARG A 76 -10.48 -0.31 2.19
CA ARG A 76 -11.83 0.08 2.62
C ARG A 76 -11.76 0.85 3.93
N VAL A 77 -12.45 1.98 3.98
CA VAL A 77 -12.63 2.78 5.20
C VAL A 77 -14.12 2.99 5.44
N ASP A 78 -14.49 3.15 6.70
CA ASP A 78 -15.89 3.40 7.06
C ASP A 78 -16.26 4.86 6.87
N ASP A 79 -15.34 5.77 7.20
CA ASP A 79 -15.55 7.22 7.13
C ASP A 79 -14.30 7.89 6.57
N ILE A 80 -14.40 8.38 5.33
CA ILE A 80 -13.28 9.02 4.64
C ILE A 80 -12.85 10.32 5.32
N GLU A 81 -13.76 11.05 5.90
CA GLU A 81 -13.43 12.32 6.55
C GLU A 81 -12.62 12.12 7.83
N GLN A 82 -12.76 10.97 8.48
CA GLN A 82 -11.93 10.58 9.63
C GLN A 82 -10.64 9.89 9.20
N ALA A 83 -10.69 9.10 8.12
CA ALA A 83 -9.54 8.31 7.66
C ALA A 83 -8.46 9.17 7.01
N GLU A 84 -8.84 10.15 6.20
CA GLU A 84 -7.87 10.95 5.43
C GLU A 84 -6.83 11.66 6.30
N PRO A 85 -7.21 12.40 7.37
CA PRO A 85 -6.19 13.05 8.19
C PRO A 85 -5.21 12.07 8.82
N ARG A 86 -5.66 10.88 9.18
CA ARG A 86 -4.81 9.83 9.77
C ARG A 86 -3.81 9.30 8.75
N VAL A 87 -4.26 9.06 7.52
CA VAL A 87 -3.41 8.55 6.44
C VAL A 87 -2.36 9.60 6.05
N LEU A 88 -2.75 10.87 5.96
CA LEU A 88 -1.81 11.94 5.66
C LEU A 88 -0.76 12.11 6.77
N ALA A 89 -1.17 11.94 8.03
CA ALA A 89 -0.25 12.00 9.16
C ALA A 89 0.80 10.87 9.13
N LEU A 90 0.49 9.74 8.50
CA LEU A 90 1.43 8.62 8.31
C LEU A 90 2.43 8.85 7.18
N GLY A 91 2.24 9.88 6.36
CA GLY A 91 3.16 10.21 5.28
C GLY A 91 2.60 10.02 3.88
N ALA A 92 1.33 9.70 3.73
CA ALA A 92 0.69 9.65 2.43
C ALA A 92 0.46 11.06 1.88
N SER A 93 0.35 11.17 0.56
CA SER A 93 0.06 12.43 -0.14
C SER A 93 -1.15 12.27 -1.04
N PRO A 94 -2.06 13.27 -1.10
CA PRO A 94 -3.20 13.19 -2.00
C PRO A 94 -2.75 13.23 -3.46
N LEU A 95 -3.44 12.46 -4.31
CA LEU A 95 -3.23 12.45 -5.76
C LEU A 95 -4.57 12.77 -6.46
N PRO A 96 -4.51 13.24 -7.72
CA PRO A 96 -5.72 13.48 -8.50
C PRO A 96 -6.40 12.18 -8.93
N GLY A 97 -7.65 12.28 -9.40
CA GLY A 97 -8.36 11.16 -10.00
C GLY A 97 -9.38 10.47 -9.12
N GLY A 98 -9.73 11.07 -7.98
CA GLY A 98 -10.77 10.53 -7.11
C GLY A 98 -12.17 10.59 -7.73
N GLY A 99 -13.11 9.90 -7.10
CA GLY A 99 -14.51 9.81 -7.53
C GLY A 99 -15.48 9.90 -6.35
N LYS A 100 -16.71 9.42 -6.56
CA LYS A 100 -17.76 9.52 -5.56
C LYS A 100 -17.52 8.65 -4.34
N THR A 101 -16.82 7.52 -4.51
CA THR A 101 -16.63 6.51 -3.46
C THR A 101 -15.16 6.15 -3.25
N PHE A 102 -14.25 6.95 -3.78
CA PHE A 102 -12.81 6.71 -3.57
C PHE A 102 -11.99 7.99 -3.73
N ARG A 103 -10.85 8.02 -3.04
CA ARG A 103 -9.81 9.04 -3.20
C ARG A 103 -8.47 8.34 -3.40
N VAL A 104 -7.60 8.97 -4.19
CA VAL A 104 -6.29 8.42 -4.56
C VAL A 104 -5.20 9.11 -3.76
N TYR A 105 -4.22 8.32 -3.31
CA TYR A 105 -3.08 8.80 -2.53
C TYR A 105 -1.80 8.14 -3.02
N ALA A 106 -0.67 8.78 -2.75
CA ALA A 106 0.64 8.14 -2.83
C ALA A 106 1.07 7.72 -1.42
N ASP A 107 1.66 6.54 -1.29
CA ASP A 107 2.33 6.15 -0.06
C ASP A 107 3.65 6.93 0.10
N PRO A 108 4.40 6.78 1.20
CA PRO A 108 5.62 7.56 1.42
C PRO A 108 6.71 7.42 0.35
N VAL A 109 6.67 6.37 -0.47
CA VAL A 109 7.66 6.18 -1.54
C VAL A 109 7.07 6.40 -2.93
N GLY A 110 5.78 6.74 -3.05
CA GLY A 110 5.16 7.12 -4.30
C GLY A 110 4.22 6.09 -4.92
N HIS A 111 4.07 4.91 -4.34
CA HIS A 111 3.08 3.95 -4.86
C HIS A 111 1.67 4.46 -4.63
N PRO A 112 0.81 4.50 -5.66
CA PRO A 112 -0.58 4.90 -5.49
C PRO A 112 -1.39 3.83 -4.75
N PHE A 113 -2.34 4.30 -3.95
CA PHE A 113 -3.38 3.46 -3.36
C PHE A 113 -4.64 4.30 -3.23
N CYS A 114 -5.78 3.62 -3.05
CA CYS A 114 -7.05 4.30 -2.86
C CYS A 114 -7.64 3.99 -1.50
N LEU A 115 -8.27 4.98 -0.90
CA LEU A 115 -9.24 4.75 0.15
C LEU A 115 -10.61 4.70 -0.50
N VAL A 116 -11.36 3.63 -0.22
CA VAL A 116 -12.67 3.38 -0.82
C VAL A 116 -13.74 3.21 0.26
N TRP A 117 -14.95 3.67 -0.05
CA TRP A 117 -16.07 3.56 0.88
C TRP A 117 -17.35 3.33 0.10
N GLN A 118 -18.34 2.73 0.75
CA GLN A 118 -19.65 2.41 0.14
C GLN A 118 -19.52 1.57 -1.13
N VAL A 119 -18.57 0.63 -1.15
CA VAL A 119 -18.32 -0.24 -2.30
C VAL A 119 -18.78 -1.66 -2.00
N THR A 120 -19.17 -2.37 -3.05
CA THR A 120 -19.66 -3.75 -2.97
C THR A 120 -18.73 -4.78 -3.59
N GLY A 121 -17.62 -4.36 -4.10
CA GLY A 121 -16.69 -5.30 -4.71
C GLY A 121 -15.31 -4.77 -4.91
#